data_f4d4ed5773903eee7ff697d5545bb33a
#
_entry.id   f4d4ed5773903eee7ff697d5545bb33a
#
_cell.length_a   1.000
_cell.length_b   1.000
_cell.length_c   1.000
_cell.angle_alpha   90.00
_cell.angle_beta   90.00
_cell.angle_gamma   90.00
#
_symmetry.space_group_name_H-M   'P 1'
#
loop_
_entity.id
_entity.type
_entity.pdbx_description
1 polymer ?
#
loop_
_entity_poly.entity_id
_entity_poly.type
_entity_poly.pdbx_seq_one_letter_code
_entity_poly.pdbx_strand_id
1 'polypeptide(L)'
;MHQYLELMERVLANGVEKRDRTGTGTISVFGHQMRFDLGAGFPLTTTKKLHVKSIVHELLWFLAGDTNVKYLNDNGVRIWDEWADENGDLGPVYGRQWRSWPAADGKTIDQIANVVAMIRRNPDSRRLIVTAWNPADVDKMALPPCHCLFQFYVANGRLSCQLYQRSADIFLGVPFNIASYALLTLMMAQVTGLKPGEFVHTFGDAHLYLNHIEQAHLQLSRAPKALPAMKLNPDVKDIFAFRYEDFALEGYDAHPHIKAEVAV
;
A
#
# COMPACT_ATOMS: atom_id res chain seq x y z
N MET A 1 13.12 -9.33 1.99
CA MET A 1 11.94 -9.52 1.09
C MET A 1 11.65 -11.00 0.79
N HIS A 2 12.21 -11.93 1.60
CA HIS A 2 11.96 -13.37 1.43
C HIS A 2 10.47 -13.70 1.56
N GLN A 3 9.77 -13.11 2.52
CA GLN A 3 8.34 -13.35 2.78
C GLN A 3 7.47 -13.10 1.54
N TYR A 4 7.82 -12.11 0.73
CA TYR A 4 7.11 -11.82 -0.52
C TYR A 4 7.40 -12.88 -1.60
N LEU A 5 8.63 -13.37 -1.70
CA LEU A 5 8.97 -14.45 -2.63
C LEU A 5 8.31 -15.77 -2.20
N GLU A 6 8.29 -16.07 -0.90
CA GLU A 6 7.59 -17.24 -0.34
C GLU A 6 6.08 -17.21 -0.65
N LEU A 7 5.43 -16.03 -0.62
CA LEU A 7 4.04 -15.90 -1.07
C LEU A 7 3.90 -16.25 -2.55
N MET A 8 4.79 -15.76 -3.40
CA MET A 8 4.77 -16.04 -4.84
C MET A 8 4.98 -17.53 -5.12
N GLU A 9 5.96 -18.16 -4.48
CA GLU A 9 6.19 -19.61 -4.54
C GLU A 9 4.96 -20.39 -4.08
N ARG A 10 4.34 -20.00 -2.96
CA ARG A 10 3.14 -20.63 -2.43
C ARG A 10 1.98 -20.58 -3.44
N VAL A 11 1.77 -19.43 -4.08
CA VAL A 11 0.69 -19.26 -5.06
C VAL A 11 0.95 -20.13 -6.30
N LEU A 12 2.19 -20.16 -6.80
CA LEU A 12 2.57 -21.02 -7.94
C LEU A 12 2.41 -22.52 -7.63
N ALA A 13 2.74 -22.94 -6.41
CA ALA A 13 2.74 -24.34 -6.01
C ALA A 13 1.36 -24.86 -5.56
N ASN A 14 0.56 -24.01 -4.90
CA ASN A 14 -0.66 -24.42 -4.21
C ASN A 14 -1.90 -23.64 -4.65
N GLY A 15 -1.75 -22.67 -5.56
CA GLY A 15 -2.86 -21.85 -6.01
C GLY A 15 -3.91 -22.64 -6.80
N VAL A 16 -5.16 -22.23 -6.65
CA VAL A 16 -6.29 -22.75 -7.44
C VAL A 16 -6.54 -21.80 -8.60
N GLU A 17 -6.64 -22.37 -9.81
CA GLU A 17 -6.98 -21.58 -11.00
C GLU A 17 -8.43 -21.10 -10.93
N LYS A 18 -8.62 -19.82 -11.24
CA LYS A 18 -9.91 -19.16 -11.24
C LYS A 18 -10.07 -18.29 -12.47
N ARG A 19 -11.32 -18.20 -12.94
CA ARG A 19 -11.71 -17.13 -13.86
C ARG A 19 -11.85 -15.81 -13.09
N ASP A 20 -11.47 -14.73 -13.71
CA ASP A 20 -11.61 -13.39 -13.17
C ASP A 20 -12.40 -12.47 -14.09
N ARG A 21 -12.68 -11.25 -13.61
CA ARG A 21 -13.44 -10.25 -14.36
C ARG A 21 -12.77 -9.83 -15.67
N THR A 22 -11.44 -9.85 -15.71
CA THR A 22 -10.66 -9.40 -16.88
C THR A 22 -10.60 -10.45 -18.00
N GLY A 23 -11.00 -11.70 -17.72
CA GLY A 23 -10.88 -12.82 -18.66
C GLY A 23 -9.46 -13.39 -18.81
N THR A 24 -8.46 -12.80 -18.15
CA THR A 24 -7.07 -13.28 -18.17
C THR A 24 -6.92 -14.60 -17.40
N GLY A 25 -7.68 -14.76 -16.32
CA GLY A 25 -7.55 -15.86 -15.37
C GLY A 25 -6.44 -15.64 -14.35
N THR A 26 -6.59 -16.29 -13.22
CA THR A 26 -5.65 -16.19 -12.09
C THR A 26 -5.41 -17.55 -11.45
N ILE A 27 -4.27 -17.71 -10.78
CA ILE A 27 -4.08 -18.73 -9.74
C ILE A 27 -4.02 -18.01 -8.39
N SER A 28 -4.71 -18.53 -7.38
CA SER A 28 -4.81 -17.84 -6.09
C SER A 28 -4.81 -18.78 -4.90
N VAL A 29 -4.37 -18.22 -3.75
CA VAL A 29 -4.57 -18.79 -2.42
C VAL A 29 -5.42 -17.85 -1.58
N PHE A 30 -6.25 -18.39 -0.70
CA PHE A 30 -7.05 -17.61 0.23
C PHE A 30 -6.42 -17.61 1.62
N GLY A 31 -6.14 -16.42 2.13
CA GLY A 31 -5.53 -16.24 3.44
C GLY A 31 -4.00 -16.43 3.44
N HIS A 32 -3.28 -15.33 3.67
CA HIS A 32 -1.83 -15.31 3.89
C HIS A 32 -1.46 -14.10 4.73
N GLN A 33 -0.33 -14.18 5.44
CA GLN A 33 0.21 -13.03 6.18
C GLN A 33 1.72 -12.98 6.06
N MET A 34 2.24 -11.77 5.83
CA MET A 34 3.67 -11.47 5.82
C MET A 34 3.99 -10.45 6.91
N ARG A 35 5.23 -10.47 7.42
CA ARG A 35 5.73 -9.51 8.41
C ARG A 35 7.06 -8.93 7.97
N PHE A 36 7.24 -7.63 8.15
CA PHE A 36 8.44 -6.88 7.81
C PHE A 36 8.86 -6.03 9.00
N ASP A 37 10.03 -6.30 9.58
CA ASP A 37 10.63 -5.43 10.61
C ASP A 37 11.18 -4.17 9.93
N LEU A 38 10.54 -3.03 10.18
CA LEU A 38 10.96 -1.75 9.61
C LEU A 38 12.26 -1.21 10.23
N GLY A 39 12.69 -1.80 11.33
CA GLY A 39 14.02 -1.53 11.91
C GLY A 39 15.17 -2.20 11.16
N ALA A 40 14.88 -3.27 10.40
CA ALA A 40 15.87 -3.98 9.60
C ALA A 40 16.13 -3.36 8.22
N GLY A 41 15.28 -2.43 7.79
CA GLY A 41 15.37 -1.73 6.50
C GLY A 41 14.01 -1.49 5.89
N PHE A 42 13.97 -0.71 4.80
CA PHE A 42 12.73 -0.41 4.10
C PHE A 42 12.35 -1.58 3.17
N PRO A 43 11.16 -2.20 3.32
CA PRO A 43 10.78 -3.41 2.59
C PRO A 43 10.40 -3.10 1.14
N LEU A 44 11.37 -2.68 0.35
CA LEU A 44 11.27 -2.47 -1.09
C LEU A 44 11.90 -3.64 -1.82
N THR A 45 11.17 -4.27 -2.74
CA THR A 45 11.69 -5.45 -3.45
C THR A 45 12.93 -5.11 -4.27
N THR A 46 13.93 -5.99 -4.18
CA THR A 46 15.20 -5.87 -4.90
C THR A 46 15.32 -6.87 -6.05
N THR A 47 14.42 -7.86 -6.13
CA THR A 47 14.39 -8.85 -7.21
C THR A 47 13.81 -8.31 -8.52
N LYS A 48 13.13 -7.17 -8.46
CA LYS A 48 12.82 -6.30 -9.61
C LYS A 48 12.78 -4.85 -9.16
N LYS A 49 13.19 -3.92 -10.03
CA LYS A 49 13.15 -2.48 -9.75
C LYS A 49 11.71 -1.97 -9.77
N LEU A 50 11.32 -1.24 -8.73
CA LEU A 50 10.03 -0.54 -8.64
C LEU A 50 10.16 0.95 -8.94
N HIS A 51 9.09 1.57 -9.39
CA HIS A 51 9.00 3.02 -9.62
C HIS A 51 8.59 3.71 -8.32
N VAL A 52 9.58 3.99 -7.45
CA VAL A 52 9.37 4.53 -6.09
C VAL A 52 8.66 5.88 -6.10
N LYS A 53 8.90 6.70 -7.14
CA LYS A 53 8.20 7.97 -7.31
C LYS A 53 6.68 7.80 -7.31
N SER A 54 6.16 6.79 -8.01
CA SER A 54 4.72 6.50 -8.03
C SER A 54 4.20 6.12 -6.64
N ILE A 55 4.94 5.32 -5.89
CA ILE A 55 4.55 4.89 -4.54
C ILE A 55 4.41 6.09 -3.60
N VAL A 56 5.40 6.99 -3.63
CA VAL A 56 5.40 8.19 -2.76
C VAL A 56 4.26 9.14 -3.13
N HIS A 57 4.12 9.48 -4.43
CA HIS A 57 3.05 10.39 -4.87
C HIS A 57 1.65 9.81 -4.64
N GLU A 58 1.44 8.51 -4.84
CA GLU A 58 0.15 7.87 -4.56
C GLU A 58 -0.21 7.98 -3.07
N LEU A 59 0.74 7.69 -2.17
CA LEU A 59 0.49 7.82 -0.74
C LEU A 59 0.19 9.27 -0.33
N LEU A 60 0.92 10.25 -0.86
CA LEU A 60 0.67 11.67 -0.60
C LEU A 60 -0.71 12.09 -1.14
N TRP A 61 -1.10 11.60 -2.29
CA TRP A 61 -2.41 11.83 -2.89
C TRP A 61 -3.54 11.24 -2.02
N PHE A 62 -3.41 10.03 -1.49
CA PHE A 62 -4.35 9.47 -0.51
C PHE A 62 -4.43 10.33 0.75
N LEU A 63 -3.29 10.78 1.29
CA LEU A 63 -3.22 11.62 2.49
C LEU A 63 -3.80 13.02 2.26
N ALA A 64 -3.77 13.52 1.04
CA ALA A 64 -4.46 14.76 0.67
C ALA A 64 -5.99 14.61 0.63
N GLY A 65 -6.51 13.38 0.60
CA GLY A 65 -7.95 13.10 0.46
C GLY A 65 -8.47 13.31 -0.95
N ASP A 66 -7.56 13.40 -1.91
CA ASP A 66 -7.87 13.64 -3.32
C ASP A 66 -8.32 12.34 -4.02
N THR A 67 -9.13 12.48 -5.05
CA THR A 67 -9.67 11.40 -5.89
C THR A 67 -9.47 11.64 -7.38
N ASN A 68 -8.94 12.81 -7.74
CA ASN A 68 -8.66 13.17 -9.12
C ASN A 68 -7.20 12.87 -9.48
N VAL A 69 -6.98 12.24 -10.62
CA VAL A 69 -5.63 11.84 -11.08
C VAL A 69 -4.75 13.02 -11.50
N LYS A 70 -5.28 14.24 -11.55
CA LYS A 70 -4.53 15.42 -11.99
C LYS A 70 -3.22 15.62 -11.24
N TYR A 71 -3.23 15.54 -9.90
CA TYR A 71 -2.01 15.65 -9.10
C TYR A 71 -0.98 14.59 -9.48
N LEU A 72 -1.42 13.34 -9.68
CA LEU A 72 -0.55 12.25 -10.07
C LEU A 72 0.07 12.51 -11.46
N ASN A 73 -0.75 12.92 -12.42
CA ASN A 73 -0.34 13.20 -13.79
C ASN A 73 0.62 14.39 -13.87
N ASP A 74 0.36 15.47 -13.13
CA ASP A 74 1.25 16.63 -13.02
C ASP A 74 2.64 16.24 -12.49
N ASN A 75 2.72 15.15 -11.73
CA ASN A 75 3.97 14.58 -11.21
C ASN A 75 4.51 13.40 -12.05
N GLY A 76 3.92 13.12 -13.22
CA GLY A 76 4.34 12.06 -14.13
C GLY A 76 4.02 10.64 -13.64
N VAL A 77 3.01 10.51 -12.80
CA VAL A 77 2.49 9.23 -12.27
C VAL A 77 1.16 8.93 -12.94
N ARG A 78 1.06 7.79 -13.62
CA ARG A 78 -0.10 7.42 -14.45
C ARG A 78 -0.73 6.09 -14.06
N ILE A 79 -0.49 5.62 -12.85
CA ILE A 79 -0.92 4.29 -12.38
C ILE A 79 -2.43 4.18 -12.12
N TRP A 80 -3.18 5.28 -12.26
CA TRP A 80 -4.62 5.33 -12.06
C TRP A 80 -5.39 5.79 -13.31
N ASP A 81 -4.70 6.15 -14.41
CA ASP A 81 -5.33 6.74 -15.61
C ASP A 81 -6.38 5.83 -16.26
N GLU A 82 -6.17 4.49 -16.19
CA GLU A 82 -7.05 3.49 -16.82
C GLU A 82 -8.44 3.41 -16.17
N TRP A 83 -8.59 3.88 -14.93
CA TRP A 83 -9.84 3.84 -14.18
C TRP A 83 -10.51 5.21 -14.04
N ALA A 84 -9.81 6.29 -14.38
CA ALA A 84 -10.33 7.64 -14.27
C ALA A 84 -11.39 7.92 -15.35
N ASP A 85 -12.41 8.70 -15.00
CA ASP A 85 -13.38 9.20 -15.95
C ASP A 85 -12.78 10.30 -16.85
N GLU A 86 -13.60 10.86 -17.73
CA GLU A 86 -13.20 11.92 -18.67
C GLU A 86 -12.70 13.21 -17.98
N ASN A 87 -13.06 13.43 -16.71
CA ASN A 87 -12.63 14.56 -15.89
C ASN A 87 -11.44 14.21 -14.99
N GLY A 88 -10.94 12.96 -15.07
CA GLY A 88 -9.86 12.45 -14.25
C GLY A 88 -10.28 12.04 -12.84
N ASP A 89 -11.58 11.90 -12.56
CA ASP A 89 -12.08 11.51 -11.25
C ASP A 89 -12.27 9.98 -11.12
N LEU A 90 -12.03 9.46 -9.93
CA LEU A 90 -12.13 8.04 -9.58
C LEU A 90 -13.32 7.74 -8.65
N GLY A 91 -14.14 8.78 -8.34
CA GLY A 91 -15.16 8.67 -7.32
C GLY A 91 -14.56 8.60 -5.89
N PRO A 92 -15.34 8.22 -4.89
CA PRO A 92 -14.96 8.33 -3.47
C PRO A 92 -13.98 7.24 -3.02
N VAL A 93 -12.86 7.07 -3.75
CA VAL A 93 -11.82 6.06 -3.47
C VAL A 93 -10.97 6.44 -2.24
N TYR A 94 -10.11 5.59 -1.81
CA TYR A 94 -9.15 5.63 -0.69
C TYR A 94 -8.99 6.95 0.07
N GLY A 95 -8.45 8.00 -0.57
CA GLY A 95 -8.18 9.29 0.05
C GLY A 95 -9.45 9.94 0.59
N ARG A 96 -10.54 9.90 -0.16
CA ARG A 96 -11.84 10.40 0.26
C ARG A 96 -12.34 9.68 1.52
N GLN A 97 -12.25 8.36 1.56
CA GLN A 97 -12.68 7.58 2.73
C GLN A 97 -11.78 7.84 3.95
N TRP A 98 -10.47 7.94 3.75
CA TRP A 98 -9.53 8.19 4.84
C TRP A 98 -9.69 9.57 5.49
N ARG A 99 -9.98 10.61 4.68
CA ARG A 99 -9.92 12.00 5.07
C ARG A 99 -11.28 12.67 5.23
N SER A 100 -12.30 12.12 4.64
CA SER A 100 -13.63 12.75 4.58
C SER A 100 -14.76 11.73 4.55
N TRP A 101 -14.70 10.72 5.45
CA TRP A 101 -15.75 9.72 5.58
C TRP A 101 -17.08 10.39 5.92
N PRO A 102 -18.18 10.13 5.17
CA PRO A 102 -19.46 10.76 5.43
C PRO A 102 -20.08 10.23 6.73
N ALA A 103 -20.50 11.14 7.62
CA ALA A 103 -21.21 10.83 8.84
C ALA A 103 -22.73 11.10 8.69
N ALA A 104 -23.53 10.44 9.53
CA ALA A 104 -24.98 10.53 9.46
C ALA A 104 -25.54 11.94 9.71
N ASP A 105 -24.79 12.80 10.41
CA ASP A 105 -25.15 14.20 10.71
C ASP A 105 -24.75 15.18 9.58
N GLY A 106 -24.30 14.67 8.45
CA GLY A 106 -23.86 15.45 7.29
C GLY A 106 -22.43 16.01 7.40
N LYS A 107 -21.73 15.74 8.51
CA LYS A 107 -20.32 16.07 8.65
C LYS A 107 -19.43 14.99 8.02
N THR A 108 -18.13 15.24 8.06
CA THR A 108 -17.11 14.27 7.63
C THR A 108 -16.19 13.88 8.79
N ILE A 109 -15.69 12.66 8.74
CA ILE A 109 -14.73 12.13 9.69
C ILE A 109 -13.37 12.00 9.00
N ASP A 110 -12.36 12.69 9.51
CA ASP A 110 -10.96 12.50 9.12
C ASP A 110 -10.36 11.36 9.95
N GLN A 111 -10.33 10.15 9.38
CA GLN A 111 -9.84 8.97 10.09
C GLN A 111 -8.33 9.05 10.37
N ILE A 112 -7.53 9.62 9.45
CA ILE A 112 -6.07 9.77 9.63
C ILE A 112 -5.76 10.75 10.76
N ALA A 113 -6.38 11.94 10.76
CA ALA A 113 -6.19 12.92 11.82
C ALA A 113 -6.61 12.36 13.20
N ASN A 114 -7.73 11.63 13.24
CA ASN A 114 -8.23 10.99 14.44
C ASN A 114 -7.26 9.93 14.98
N VAL A 115 -6.67 9.11 14.11
CA VAL A 115 -5.69 8.08 14.52
C VAL A 115 -4.41 8.73 15.03
N VAL A 116 -3.88 9.75 14.35
CA VAL A 116 -2.70 10.52 14.84
C VAL A 116 -2.97 11.09 16.24
N ALA A 117 -4.11 11.76 16.42
CA ALA A 117 -4.50 12.33 17.71
C ALA A 117 -4.67 11.24 18.79
N MET A 118 -5.24 10.09 18.42
CA MET A 118 -5.46 8.98 19.35
C MET A 118 -4.14 8.31 19.76
N ILE A 119 -3.20 8.07 18.84
CA ILE A 119 -1.87 7.53 19.16
C ILE A 119 -1.16 8.43 20.18
N ARG A 120 -1.21 9.75 19.99
CA ARG A 120 -0.58 10.71 20.92
C ARG A 120 -1.22 10.73 22.31
N ARG A 121 -2.56 10.59 22.37
CA ARG A 121 -3.32 10.68 23.62
C ARG A 121 -3.42 9.34 24.38
N ASN A 122 -3.59 8.25 23.66
CA ASN A 122 -3.80 6.90 24.18
C ASN A 122 -3.20 5.86 23.24
N PRO A 123 -1.86 5.65 23.27
CA PRO A 123 -1.18 4.71 22.38
C PRO A 123 -1.63 3.25 22.57
N ASP A 124 -2.16 2.89 23.73
CA ASP A 124 -2.66 1.52 24.03
C ASP A 124 -4.07 1.25 23.45
N SER A 125 -4.64 2.22 22.75
CA SER A 125 -5.96 2.07 22.13
C SER A 125 -5.98 0.94 21.10
N ARG A 126 -7.03 0.10 21.16
CA ARG A 126 -7.32 -0.93 20.14
C ARG A 126 -8.17 -0.40 18.99
N ARG A 127 -8.43 0.92 18.94
CA ARG A 127 -9.28 1.60 17.95
C ARG A 127 -8.49 2.43 16.95
N LEU A 128 -7.20 2.15 16.81
CA LEU A 128 -6.30 2.84 15.87
C LEU A 128 -6.51 2.27 14.45
N ILE A 129 -7.72 2.44 13.91
CA ILE A 129 -8.17 1.82 12.66
C ILE A 129 -8.53 2.90 11.65
N VAL A 130 -8.16 2.66 10.38
CA VAL A 130 -8.59 3.42 9.20
C VAL A 130 -9.16 2.44 8.20
N THR A 131 -10.35 2.73 7.65
CA THR A 131 -10.99 1.89 6.64
C THR A 131 -11.29 2.69 5.37
N ALA A 132 -11.06 2.07 4.22
CA ALA A 132 -11.48 2.57 2.92
C ALA A 132 -12.74 1.85 2.40
N TRP A 133 -13.10 0.72 3.00
CA TRP A 133 -14.26 -0.06 2.59
C TRP A 133 -15.53 0.54 3.18
N ASN A 134 -16.26 1.28 2.35
CA ASN A 134 -17.54 1.89 2.69
C ASN A 134 -18.64 1.25 1.84
N PRO A 135 -19.50 0.36 2.41
CA PRO A 135 -20.55 -0.30 1.64
C PRO A 135 -21.55 0.65 0.97
N ALA A 136 -21.71 1.87 1.48
CA ALA A 136 -22.62 2.88 0.91
C ALA A 136 -22.03 3.61 -0.32
N ASP A 137 -20.69 3.53 -0.50
CA ASP A 137 -19.99 4.24 -1.56
C ASP A 137 -19.26 3.33 -2.55
N VAL A 138 -19.13 2.04 -2.23
CA VAL A 138 -18.31 1.09 -3.02
C VAL A 138 -18.72 1.03 -4.49
N ASP A 139 -20.01 1.11 -4.77
CA ASP A 139 -20.55 1.08 -6.15
C ASP A 139 -20.37 2.40 -6.92
N LYS A 140 -19.90 3.46 -6.22
CA LYS A 140 -19.59 4.78 -6.82
C LYS A 140 -18.10 4.94 -7.12
N MET A 141 -17.29 3.97 -6.74
CA MET A 141 -15.85 3.98 -6.91
C MET A 141 -15.48 3.36 -8.26
N ALA A 142 -14.60 4.00 -9.01
CA ALA A 142 -14.07 3.46 -10.26
C ALA A 142 -13.39 2.09 -10.03
N LEU A 143 -12.76 1.92 -8.87
CA LEU A 143 -12.18 0.66 -8.41
C LEU A 143 -12.44 0.47 -6.90
N PRO A 144 -13.26 -0.53 -6.50
CA PRO A 144 -13.46 -0.85 -5.09
C PRO A 144 -12.14 -1.14 -4.35
N PRO A 145 -11.94 -0.63 -3.12
CA PRO A 145 -10.66 -0.72 -2.44
C PRO A 145 -10.17 -2.17 -2.27
N CYS A 146 -8.98 -2.45 -2.81
CA CYS A 146 -8.30 -3.73 -2.60
C CYS A 146 -7.72 -3.82 -1.19
N HIS A 147 -7.00 -2.79 -0.74
CA HIS A 147 -6.54 -2.64 0.64
C HIS A 147 -7.61 -1.94 1.47
N CYS A 148 -8.40 -2.74 2.20
CA CYS A 148 -9.69 -2.34 2.77
C CYS A 148 -9.57 -1.55 4.07
N LEU A 149 -8.71 -2.02 4.97
CA LEU A 149 -8.50 -1.41 6.29
C LEU A 149 -7.09 -1.67 6.81
N PHE A 150 -6.62 -0.77 7.64
CA PHE A 150 -5.39 -0.97 8.39
C PHE A 150 -5.54 -0.51 9.84
N GLN A 151 -4.75 -1.13 10.71
CA GLN A 151 -4.74 -0.87 12.14
C GLN A 151 -3.31 -0.62 12.60
N PHE A 152 -3.15 0.38 13.46
CA PHE A 152 -1.88 0.60 14.16
C PHE A 152 -1.87 -0.04 15.54
N TYR A 153 -0.66 -0.37 15.97
CA TYR A 153 -0.40 -0.95 17.28
C TYR A 153 0.89 -0.36 17.85
N VAL A 154 0.83 0.08 19.11
CA VAL A 154 2.00 0.64 19.81
C VAL A 154 2.44 -0.31 20.91
N ALA A 155 3.71 -0.68 20.92
CA ALA A 155 4.32 -1.44 21.99
C ALA A 155 5.80 -1.09 22.12
N ASN A 156 6.30 -0.98 23.34
CA ASN A 156 7.72 -0.71 23.63
C ASN A 156 8.26 0.54 22.89
N GLY A 157 7.43 1.58 22.75
CA GLY A 157 7.79 2.82 22.02
C GLY A 157 7.92 2.65 20.51
N ARG A 158 7.41 1.55 19.95
CA ARG A 158 7.40 1.27 18.50
C ARG A 158 5.99 1.24 17.96
N LEU A 159 5.79 1.79 16.76
CA LEU A 159 4.53 1.78 16.02
C LEU A 159 4.57 0.72 14.91
N SER A 160 3.64 -0.20 14.95
CA SER A 160 3.42 -1.21 13.90
C SER A 160 2.11 -0.94 13.17
N CYS A 161 2.01 -1.40 11.93
CA CYS A 161 0.80 -1.32 11.11
C CYS A 161 0.44 -2.70 10.58
N GLN A 162 -0.85 -3.07 10.66
CA GLN A 162 -1.38 -4.24 9.98
C GLN A 162 -2.39 -3.81 8.92
N LEU A 163 -2.17 -4.24 7.67
CA LEU A 163 -3.07 -4.06 6.55
C LEU A 163 -3.85 -5.34 6.29
N TYR A 164 -5.16 -5.22 6.06
CA TYR A 164 -5.96 -6.25 5.40
C TYR A 164 -6.25 -5.85 3.95
N GLN A 165 -5.78 -6.69 3.02
CA GLN A 165 -6.00 -6.55 1.58
C GLN A 165 -6.86 -7.70 1.09
N ARG A 166 -8.10 -7.40 0.63
CA ARG A 166 -9.08 -8.41 0.21
C ARG A 166 -8.74 -9.09 -1.11
N SER A 167 -8.05 -8.35 -1.99
CA SER A 167 -7.70 -8.77 -3.35
C SER A 167 -6.31 -8.24 -3.67
N ALA A 168 -5.39 -9.12 -4.04
CA ALA A 168 -3.98 -8.79 -4.11
C ALA A 168 -3.32 -9.44 -5.35
N ASP A 169 -3.09 -8.64 -6.41
CA ASP A 169 -2.17 -9.00 -7.47
C ASP A 169 -0.75 -9.04 -6.89
N ILE A 170 -0.23 -10.25 -6.71
CA ILE A 170 1.05 -10.47 -6.05
C ILE A 170 2.25 -10.04 -6.90
N PHE A 171 2.08 -9.92 -8.22
CA PHE A 171 3.19 -9.53 -9.10
C PHE A 171 3.31 -8.01 -9.26
N LEU A 172 2.22 -7.32 -9.64
CA LEU A 172 2.26 -5.87 -9.87
C LEU A 172 1.92 -5.06 -8.61
N GLY A 173 0.79 -5.37 -7.96
CA GLY A 173 0.23 -4.55 -6.88
C GLY A 173 0.93 -4.72 -5.52
N VAL A 174 1.11 -5.95 -5.06
CA VAL A 174 1.62 -6.23 -3.70
C VAL A 174 2.94 -5.56 -3.38
N PRO A 175 3.98 -5.54 -4.26
CA PRO A 175 5.22 -4.84 -3.97
C PRO A 175 5.05 -3.33 -3.73
N PHE A 176 4.13 -2.69 -4.44
CA PHE A 176 3.76 -1.28 -4.24
C PHE A 176 3.07 -1.09 -2.89
N ASN A 177 2.10 -1.96 -2.58
CA ASN A 177 1.35 -1.88 -1.32
C ASN A 177 2.25 -2.11 -0.09
N ILE A 178 3.21 -3.06 -0.14
CA ILE A 178 4.20 -3.25 0.92
C ILE A 178 4.97 -1.95 1.19
N ALA A 179 5.53 -1.36 0.14
CA ALA A 179 6.33 -0.15 0.26
C ALA A 179 5.48 1.06 0.71
N SER A 180 4.27 1.22 0.19
CA SER A 180 3.35 2.31 0.53
C SER A 180 2.97 2.29 2.01
N TYR A 181 2.54 1.13 2.54
CA TYR A 181 2.15 1.02 3.95
C TYR A 181 3.33 0.99 4.92
N ALA A 182 4.49 0.49 4.49
CA ALA A 182 5.73 0.66 5.23
C ALA A 182 6.08 2.14 5.35
N LEU A 183 6.01 2.91 4.25
CA LEU A 183 6.25 4.34 4.24
C LEU A 183 5.25 5.09 5.13
N LEU A 184 3.96 4.79 5.03
CA LEU A 184 2.93 5.35 5.92
C LEU A 184 3.26 5.09 7.39
N THR A 185 3.73 3.88 7.72
CA THR A 185 4.12 3.52 9.09
C THR A 185 5.32 4.34 9.58
N LEU A 186 6.33 4.57 8.74
CA LEU A 186 7.46 5.45 9.05
C LEU A 186 7.00 6.88 9.31
N MET A 187 6.15 7.43 8.43
CA MET A 187 5.61 8.79 8.57
C MET A 187 4.79 8.94 9.86
N MET A 188 3.89 7.99 10.13
CA MET A 188 3.07 7.97 11.35
C MET A 188 3.92 7.86 12.61
N ALA A 189 4.95 7.00 12.62
CA ALA A 189 5.87 6.88 13.74
C ALA A 189 6.59 8.20 14.01
N GLN A 190 7.12 8.86 12.97
CA GLN A 190 7.81 10.14 13.11
C GLN A 190 6.91 11.22 13.71
N VAL A 191 5.72 11.45 13.15
CA VAL A 191 4.83 12.53 13.61
C VAL A 191 4.22 12.27 14.99
N THR A 192 4.22 11.02 15.45
CA THR A 192 3.73 10.64 16.79
C THR A 192 4.87 10.46 17.82
N GLY A 193 6.14 10.65 17.41
CA GLY A 193 7.30 10.55 18.30
C GLY A 193 7.67 9.11 18.67
N LEU A 194 7.24 8.13 17.88
CA LEU A 194 7.51 6.70 18.07
C LEU A 194 8.61 6.21 17.11
N LYS A 195 9.19 5.05 17.42
CA LYS A 195 10.07 4.33 16.50
C LYS A 195 9.26 3.43 15.58
N PRO A 196 9.69 3.16 14.34
CA PRO A 196 9.06 2.17 13.48
C PRO A 196 9.11 0.76 14.09
N GLY A 197 7.99 0.05 14.03
CA GLY A 197 7.84 -1.34 14.43
C GLY A 197 7.84 -2.29 13.24
N GLU A 198 6.76 -3.07 13.10
CA GLU A 198 6.55 -3.99 11.99
C GLU A 198 5.47 -3.46 11.03
N PHE A 199 5.60 -3.79 9.76
CA PHE A 199 4.49 -3.82 8.84
C PHE A 199 4.01 -5.27 8.68
N VAL A 200 2.73 -5.51 8.96
CA VAL A 200 2.07 -6.82 8.83
C VAL A 200 1.07 -6.73 7.68
N HIS A 201 1.25 -7.55 6.66
CA HIS A 201 0.38 -7.57 5.47
C HIS A 201 -0.45 -8.85 5.46
N THR A 202 -1.75 -8.71 5.64
CA THR A 202 -2.72 -9.81 5.67
C THR A 202 -3.56 -9.78 4.40
N PHE A 203 -3.70 -10.93 3.75
CA PHE A 203 -4.40 -11.08 2.48
C PHE A 203 -5.66 -11.91 2.61
N GLY A 204 -6.69 -11.53 1.86
CA GLY A 204 -7.80 -12.39 1.48
C GLY A 204 -7.41 -13.24 0.26
N ASP A 205 -7.86 -12.85 -0.94
CA ASP A 205 -7.47 -13.48 -2.21
C ASP A 205 -6.12 -12.93 -2.68
N ALA A 206 -5.06 -13.75 -2.55
CA ALA A 206 -3.73 -13.44 -3.06
C ALA A 206 -3.54 -14.22 -4.38
N HIS A 207 -3.43 -13.51 -5.49
CA HIS A 207 -3.45 -14.10 -6.81
C HIS A 207 -2.31 -13.63 -7.72
N LEU A 208 -1.97 -14.49 -8.65
CA LEU A 208 -1.10 -14.22 -9.78
C LEU A 208 -1.91 -14.39 -11.06
N TYR A 209 -1.90 -13.36 -11.92
CA TYR A 209 -2.51 -13.47 -13.24
C TYR A 209 -1.76 -14.49 -14.12
N LEU A 210 -2.49 -15.24 -14.95
CA LEU A 210 -1.90 -16.31 -15.77
C LEU A 210 -0.87 -15.76 -16.78
N ASN A 211 -1.04 -14.52 -17.25
CA ASN A 211 -0.08 -13.85 -18.13
C ASN A 211 1.17 -13.34 -17.40
N HIS A 212 1.28 -13.50 -16.07
CA HIS A 212 2.44 -13.10 -15.27
C HIS A 212 3.27 -14.29 -14.75
N ILE A 213 2.93 -15.52 -15.10
CA ILE A 213 3.60 -16.73 -14.57
C ILE A 213 5.09 -16.75 -14.95
N GLU A 214 5.43 -16.46 -16.20
CA GLU A 214 6.83 -16.40 -16.65
C GLU A 214 7.62 -15.30 -15.95
N GLN A 215 7.01 -14.14 -15.75
CA GLN A 215 7.59 -13.01 -15.04
C GLN A 215 7.83 -13.34 -13.56
N ALA A 216 6.92 -14.08 -12.93
CA ALA A 216 7.06 -14.55 -11.56
C ALA A 216 8.21 -15.55 -11.43
N HIS A 217 8.34 -16.52 -12.34
CA HIS A 217 9.48 -17.44 -12.38
C HIS A 217 10.81 -16.69 -12.58
N LEU A 218 10.85 -15.72 -13.50
CA LEU A 218 12.02 -14.86 -13.70
C LEU A 218 12.37 -14.09 -12.41
N GLN A 219 11.39 -13.54 -11.71
CA GLN A 219 11.64 -12.83 -10.45
C GLN A 219 12.16 -13.75 -9.36
N LEU A 220 11.61 -14.96 -9.24
CA LEU A 220 12.04 -15.99 -8.27
C LEU A 220 13.46 -16.52 -8.55
N SER A 221 13.91 -16.51 -9.79
CA SER A 221 15.29 -16.90 -10.15
C SER A 221 16.35 -15.90 -9.67
N ARG A 222 15.97 -14.72 -9.19
CA ARG A 222 16.89 -13.65 -8.78
C ARG A 222 17.10 -13.64 -7.27
N ALA A 223 18.35 -13.63 -6.83
CA ALA A 223 18.67 -13.52 -5.42
C ALA A 223 18.27 -12.13 -4.87
N PRO A 224 17.55 -12.04 -3.74
CA PRO A 224 17.31 -10.77 -3.07
C PRO A 224 18.61 -10.10 -2.64
N LYS A 225 18.70 -8.78 -2.79
CA LYS A 225 19.79 -7.96 -2.31
C LYS A 225 19.44 -7.29 -0.97
N ALA A 226 20.39 -6.56 -0.38
CA ALA A 226 20.16 -5.82 0.86
C ALA A 226 18.99 -4.83 0.74
N LEU A 227 18.23 -4.68 1.81
CA LEU A 227 17.14 -3.70 1.87
C LEU A 227 17.71 -2.28 1.86
N PRO A 228 17.09 -1.35 1.12
CA PRO A 228 17.42 0.06 1.21
C PRO A 228 16.97 0.69 2.52
N ALA A 229 17.39 1.92 2.77
CA ALA A 229 16.86 2.74 3.84
C ALA A 229 16.00 3.87 3.25
N MET A 230 14.84 4.12 3.87
CA MET A 230 14.01 5.30 3.57
C MET A 230 14.25 6.34 4.67
N LYS A 231 14.78 7.49 4.28
CA LYS A 231 14.98 8.64 5.17
C LYS A 231 13.85 9.64 4.96
N LEU A 232 13.30 10.13 6.06
CA LEU A 232 12.30 11.18 6.07
C LEU A 232 12.93 12.46 6.61
N ASN A 233 12.52 13.61 6.07
CA ASN A 233 12.90 14.92 6.62
C ASN A 233 12.44 15.00 8.09
N PRO A 234 13.37 15.09 9.06
CA PRO A 234 13.04 15.03 10.48
C PRO A 234 12.29 16.27 10.98
N ASP A 235 12.27 17.37 10.20
CA ASP A 235 11.59 18.60 10.57
C ASP A 235 10.08 18.55 10.33
N VAL A 236 9.59 17.60 9.53
CA VAL A 236 8.16 17.42 9.30
C VAL A 236 7.49 16.78 10.52
N LYS A 237 6.54 17.50 11.13
CA LYS A 237 5.82 17.10 12.36
C LYS A 237 4.33 16.89 12.16
N ASP A 238 3.82 17.15 10.97
CA ASP A 238 2.43 16.93 10.56
C ASP A 238 2.39 15.93 9.42
N ILE A 239 1.54 14.88 9.56
CA ILE A 239 1.39 13.84 8.56
C ILE A 239 0.95 14.38 7.18
N PHE A 240 0.26 15.51 7.17
CA PHE A 240 -0.27 16.15 5.97
C PHE A 240 0.67 17.18 5.35
N ALA A 241 1.80 17.47 6.02
CA ALA A 241 2.79 18.43 5.55
C ALA A 241 3.91 17.81 4.71
N PHE A 242 4.01 16.49 4.65
CA PHE A 242 5.01 15.81 3.85
C PHE A 242 4.84 16.12 2.35
N ARG A 243 5.97 16.34 1.69
CA ARG A 243 6.10 16.52 0.25
C ARG A 243 7.06 15.48 -0.31
N TYR A 244 7.08 15.30 -1.61
CA TYR A 244 7.95 14.31 -2.28
C TYR A 244 9.43 14.48 -1.90
N GLU A 245 9.89 15.72 -1.77
CA GLU A 245 11.27 16.09 -1.45
C GLU A 245 11.68 15.73 -0.01
N ASP A 246 10.73 15.39 0.86
CA ASP A 246 10.99 15.00 2.24
C ASP A 246 11.40 13.52 2.36
N PHE A 247 11.44 12.78 1.25
CA PHE A 247 11.79 11.36 1.21
C PHE A 247 13.08 11.14 0.43
N ALA A 248 14.05 10.45 1.05
CA ALA A 248 15.29 10.04 0.41
C ALA A 248 15.48 8.53 0.54
N LEU A 249 15.53 7.84 -0.60
CA LEU A 249 15.81 6.41 -0.65
C LEU A 249 17.31 6.19 -0.83
N GLU A 250 17.95 5.53 0.14
CA GLU A 250 19.37 5.27 0.16
C GLU A 250 19.66 3.77 -0.04
N GLY A 251 20.68 3.45 -0.84
CA GLY A 251 21.17 2.09 -1.01
C GLY A 251 20.22 1.15 -1.79
N TYR A 252 19.32 1.68 -2.62
CA TYR A 252 18.42 0.83 -3.43
C TYR A 252 19.16 0.26 -4.64
N ASP A 253 19.67 -0.95 -4.49
CA ASP A 253 20.26 -1.77 -5.56
C ASP A 253 19.29 -2.90 -5.92
N ALA A 254 18.57 -2.76 -7.02
CA ALA A 254 17.60 -3.74 -7.48
C ALA A 254 18.00 -4.35 -8.81
N HIS A 255 17.60 -5.62 -9.03
CA HIS A 255 17.62 -6.22 -10.36
C HIS A 255 16.77 -5.40 -11.33
N PRO A 256 17.01 -5.48 -12.64
CA PRO A 256 16.25 -4.75 -13.64
C PRO A 256 14.74 -4.97 -13.51
N HIS A 257 13.97 -3.95 -13.92
CA HIS A 257 12.52 -4.06 -14.00
C HIS A 257 12.08 -5.27 -14.85
N ILE A 258 10.98 -5.89 -14.46
CA ILE A 258 10.32 -6.94 -15.24
C ILE A 258 9.00 -6.36 -15.73
N LYS A 259 8.88 -6.22 -17.06
CA LYS A 259 7.66 -5.69 -17.68
C LYS A 259 6.53 -6.73 -17.61
N ALA A 260 5.34 -6.28 -17.26
CA ALA A 260 4.12 -7.06 -17.30
C ALA A 260 2.93 -6.15 -17.66
N GLU A 261 1.92 -6.70 -18.29
CA GLU A 261 0.71 -5.98 -18.67
C GLU A 261 -0.28 -5.95 -17.50
N VAL A 262 -0.93 -4.80 -17.29
CA VAL A 262 -1.99 -4.68 -16.29
C VAL A 262 -3.23 -5.41 -16.82
N ALA A 263 -3.86 -6.24 -15.99
CA ALA A 263 -5.14 -6.86 -16.30
C ALA A 263 -6.27 -5.89 -15.88
N VAL A 264 -7.03 -5.37 -16.83
CA VAL A 264 -8.12 -4.39 -16.66
C VAL A 264 -9.49 -4.97 -17.01
#